data_669bd566178d020680569d1c9af11c80
#
_entry.id   669bd566178d020680569d1c9af11c80
#
_cell.length_a   1.000
_cell.length_b   1.000
_cell.length_c   1.000
_cell.angle_alpha   90.00
_cell.angle_beta   90.00
_cell.angle_gamma   90.00
#
_symmetry.space_group_name_H-M   'P 1'
#
loop_
_entity.id
_entity.type
_entity.pdbx_description
1 polymer ?
#
loop_
_entity_poly.entity_id
_entity_poly.type
_entity_poly.pdbx_seq_one_letter_code
_entity_poly.pdbx_strand_id
1 'polypeptide(L)'
;NHLPVPDVDPDKYRLHVEVEGKGARCVQYSLEDLKTKFPQVKVVTAIQCAGNRREDMTNVKPVKGLGWSCGAISNSEWTGVLLRDVLENAGVNVNDPESSGIEHVQFEGLDRDLTTCYGSSIPAGMAVDPKGDVLLAF
;
A
#
# COMPACT_ATOMS: atom_id res chain seq x y z
N ASN A 1 -12.77 2.55 -0.34
CA ASN A 1 -14.01 3.06 0.27
C ASN A 1 -14.24 2.39 1.61
N HIS A 2 -13.94 3.09 2.67
CA HIS A 2 -14.02 2.61 4.04
C HIS A 2 -14.63 3.67 4.95
N LEU A 3 -15.33 3.27 6.00
CA LEU A 3 -15.92 4.17 6.98
C LEU A 3 -15.49 3.73 8.39
N PRO A 4 -15.16 4.67 9.29
CA PRO A 4 -15.05 6.11 9.03
C PRO A 4 -13.82 6.45 8.17
N VAL A 5 -13.89 7.56 7.43
CA VAL A 5 -12.76 8.12 6.70
C VAL A 5 -11.81 8.75 7.71
N PRO A 6 -10.52 8.39 7.74
CA PRO A 6 -9.58 8.99 8.68
C PRO A 6 -9.35 10.47 8.35
N ASP A 7 -9.26 11.30 9.38
CA ASP A 7 -8.82 12.68 9.27
C ASP A 7 -7.29 12.71 9.38
N VAL A 8 -6.62 13.02 8.28
CA VAL A 8 -5.17 12.97 8.18
C VAL A 8 -4.60 14.38 8.07
N ASP A 9 -3.84 14.77 9.08
CA ASP A 9 -3.01 15.99 9.05
C ASP A 9 -1.68 15.66 8.34
N PRO A 10 -1.45 16.17 7.12
CA PRO A 10 -0.26 15.82 6.34
C PRO A 10 1.05 16.25 7.00
N ASP A 11 1.04 17.30 7.83
CA ASP A 11 2.24 17.76 8.53
C ASP A 11 2.64 16.83 9.67
N LYS A 12 1.66 16.16 10.25
CA LYS A 12 1.86 15.19 11.34
C LYS A 12 1.95 13.75 10.86
N TYR A 13 1.53 13.49 9.63
CA TYR A 13 1.58 12.15 9.08
C TYR A 13 2.99 11.56 9.10
N ARG A 14 3.10 10.29 9.46
CA ARG A 14 4.35 9.53 9.39
C ARG A 14 4.05 8.15 8.81
N LEU A 15 4.76 7.83 7.73
CA LEU A 15 4.82 6.47 7.23
C LEU A 15 5.81 5.69 8.10
N HIS A 16 5.37 4.60 8.67
CA HIS A 16 6.20 3.68 9.43
C HIS A 16 6.59 2.51 8.52
N VAL A 17 7.87 2.25 8.41
CA VAL A 17 8.40 1.07 7.72
C VAL A 17 9.09 0.20 8.75
N GLU A 18 8.48 -0.93 9.06
CA GLU A 18 8.98 -1.90 10.02
C GLU A 18 9.58 -3.08 9.27
N VAL A 19 10.82 -3.39 9.55
CA VAL A 19 11.53 -4.55 8.99
C VAL A 19 11.66 -5.57 10.11
N GLU A 20 10.99 -6.69 9.97
CA GLU A 20 11.01 -7.78 10.93
C GLU A 20 12.19 -8.74 10.69
N GLY A 21 12.52 -9.56 11.69
CA GLY A 21 13.55 -10.60 11.61
C GLY A 21 14.92 -10.17 12.10
N LYS A 22 15.98 -10.75 11.52
CA LYS A 22 17.36 -10.44 11.91
C LYS A 22 17.72 -9.01 11.49
N GLY A 23 17.93 -8.14 12.49
CA GLY A 23 18.19 -6.73 12.26
C GLY A 23 16.92 -5.87 12.22
N ALA A 24 15.88 -6.30 12.95
CA ALA A 24 14.62 -5.58 13.08
C ALA A 24 14.83 -4.09 13.33
N ARG A 25 14.14 -3.26 12.58
CA ARG A 25 14.19 -1.80 12.68
C ARG A 25 12.86 -1.18 12.29
N CYS A 26 12.61 0.00 12.80
CA CYS A 26 11.51 0.84 12.38
C CYS A 26 12.08 2.17 11.89
N VAL A 27 11.70 2.56 10.67
CA VAL A 27 12.06 3.85 10.09
C VAL A 27 10.78 4.64 9.84
N GLN A 28 10.81 5.93 10.14
CA GLN A 28 9.67 6.81 9.92
C GLN A 28 10.00 7.84 8.86
N TYR A 29 9.06 8.10 7.98
CA TYR A 29 9.14 9.11 6.94
C TYR A 29 7.97 10.08 7.06
N SER A 30 8.27 11.37 7.07
CA SER A 30 7.26 12.40 6.85
C SER A 30 6.91 12.48 5.36
N LEU A 31 5.81 13.16 5.03
CA LEU A 31 5.47 13.44 3.64
C LEU A 31 6.57 14.24 2.93
N GLU A 32 7.19 15.19 3.66
CA GLU A 32 8.33 15.97 3.13
C GLU A 32 9.55 15.09 2.88
N ASP A 33 9.84 14.11 3.75
CA ASP A 33 10.90 13.14 3.51
C ASP A 33 10.66 12.35 2.22
N LEU A 34 9.43 11.89 2.00
CA LEU A 34 9.08 11.15 0.78
C LEU A 34 9.24 12.02 -0.46
N LYS A 35 8.89 13.31 -0.39
CA LYS A 35 9.02 14.24 -1.50
C LYS A 35 10.45 14.65 -1.82
N THR A 36 11.33 14.70 -0.82
CA THR A 36 12.67 15.28 -0.97
C THR A 36 13.80 14.25 -1.04
N LYS A 37 13.64 13.10 -0.37
CA LYS A 37 14.68 12.08 -0.28
C LYS A 37 14.67 11.08 -1.44
N PHE A 38 13.56 10.98 -2.16
CA PHE A 38 13.37 9.97 -3.20
C PHE A 38 12.98 10.59 -4.54
N PRO A 39 13.38 9.98 -5.67
CA PRO A 39 12.90 10.39 -6.98
C PRO A 39 11.37 10.28 -7.08
N GLN A 40 10.75 11.31 -7.62
CA GLN A 40 9.31 11.30 -7.88
C GLN A 40 9.01 10.59 -9.19
N VAL A 41 8.03 9.69 -9.17
CA VAL A 41 7.60 8.91 -10.34
C VAL A 41 6.11 9.14 -10.56
N LYS A 42 5.70 9.12 -11.83
CA LYS A 42 4.30 9.21 -12.24
C LYS A 42 3.88 7.95 -12.99
N VAL A 43 2.76 7.39 -12.62
CA VAL A 43 2.18 6.21 -13.26
C VAL A 43 0.70 6.45 -13.52
N VAL A 44 0.26 6.16 -14.75
CA VAL A 44 -1.16 6.16 -15.09
C VAL A 44 -1.68 4.74 -14.92
N THR A 45 -2.54 4.53 -13.95
CA THR A 45 -3.09 3.20 -13.67
C THR A 45 -4.46 3.26 -13.03
N ALA A 46 -5.19 2.15 -13.15
CA ALA A 46 -6.48 1.98 -12.49
C ALA A 46 -6.31 1.41 -11.08
N ILE A 47 -7.10 1.95 -10.14
CA ILE A 47 -7.32 1.34 -8.82
C ILE A 47 -8.77 0.89 -8.75
N GLN A 48 -8.96 -0.36 -8.34
CA GLN A 48 -10.27 -0.97 -8.18
C GLN A 48 -10.49 -1.42 -6.73
N CYS A 49 -11.62 -1.05 -6.16
CA CYS A 49 -12.08 -1.57 -4.88
C CYS A 49 -12.47 -3.05 -5.03
N ALA A 50 -12.09 -3.89 -4.07
CA ALA A 50 -12.51 -5.30 -4.03
C ALA A 50 -14.04 -5.46 -3.96
N GLY A 51 -14.78 -4.42 -3.53
CA GLY A 51 -16.24 -4.39 -3.52
C GLY A 51 -16.89 -4.05 -4.86
N ASN A 52 -16.11 -3.72 -5.90
CA ASN A 52 -16.68 -3.44 -7.22
C ASN A 52 -17.46 -4.65 -7.72
N ARG A 53 -18.73 -4.44 -8.11
CA ARG A 53 -19.65 -5.49 -8.56
C ARG A 53 -19.93 -6.60 -7.52
N ARG A 54 -19.90 -6.27 -6.24
CA ARG A 54 -20.21 -7.26 -5.18
C ARG A 54 -21.64 -7.82 -5.32
N GLU A 55 -22.60 -7.04 -5.79
CA GLU A 55 -23.95 -7.51 -6.05
C GLU A 55 -24.00 -8.62 -7.08
N ASP A 56 -23.20 -8.52 -8.14
CA ASP A 56 -23.13 -9.56 -9.18
C ASP A 56 -22.57 -10.88 -8.59
N MET A 57 -21.57 -10.77 -7.71
CA MET A 57 -21.04 -11.95 -7.01
C MET A 57 -22.07 -12.54 -6.04
N THR A 58 -22.80 -11.70 -5.32
CA THR A 58 -23.84 -12.11 -4.36
C THR A 58 -24.97 -12.85 -5.04
N ASN A 59 -25.29 -12.53 -6.30
CA ASN A 59 -26.30 -13.24 -7.10
C ASN A 59 -25.89 -14.69 -7.41
N VAL A 60 -24.61 -15.01 -7.35
CA VAL A 60 -24.07 -16.36 -7.56
C VAL A 60 -23.86 -17.05 -6.21
N LYS A 61 -23.20 -16.37 -5.27
CA LYS A 61 -22.96 -16.86 -3.92
C LYS A 61 -22.90 -15.67 -2.95
N PRO A 62 -23.61 -15.72 -1.81
CA PRO A 62 -23.62 -14.62 -0.85
C PRO A 62 -22.21 -14.21 -0.43
N VAL A 63 -21.93 -12.89 -0.53
CA VAL A 63 -20.68 -12.26 -0.14
C VAL A 63 -20.97 -11.26 0.98
N LYS A 64 -20.16 -11.27 2.04
CA LYS A 64 -20.28 -10.32 3.14
C LYS A 64 -19.87 -8.91 2.68
N GLY A 65 -20.57 -7.90 3.17
CA GLY A 65 -20.30 -6.49 2.94
C GLY A 65 -21.46 -5.79 2.23
N LEU A 66 -21.29 -4.47 2.04
CA LEU A 66 -22.31 -3.65 1.37
C LEU A 66 -22.43 -4.04 -0.10
N GLY A 67 -23.65 -4.03 -0.62
CA GLY A 67 -23.93 -4.18 -2.05
C GLY A 67 -23.35 -3.00 -2.83
N TRP A 68 -22.49 -3.32 -3.79
CA TRP A 68 -21.94 -2.38 -4.76
C TRP A 68 -22.24 -2.91 -6.16
N SER A 69 -22.75 -2.02 -7.01
CA SER A 69 -22.84 -2.26 -8.44
C SER A 69 -21.49 -1.96 -9.11
N CYS A 70 -21.45 -1.61 -10.37
CA CYS A 70 -20.24 -1.18 -11.07
C CYS A 70 -19.83 0.24 -10.68
N GLY A 71 -18.57 0.62 -10.93
CA GLY A 71 -18.08 1.99 -10.77
C GLY A 71 -17.16 2.23 -9.56
N ALA A 72 -16.91 1.21 -8.72
CA ALA A 72 -15.89 1.31 -7.68
C ALA A 72 -14.47 1.09 -8.24
N ILE A 73 -14.18 1.78 -9.34
CA ILE A 73 -12.90 1.76 -10.07
C ILE A 73 -12.63 3.14 -10.64
N SER A 74 -11.38 3.56 -10.65
CA SER A 74 -10.94 4.80 -11.27
C SER A 74 -9.63 4.62 -12.00
N ASN A 75 -9.37 5.40 -13.06
CA ASN A 75 -8.10 5.50 -13.71
C ASN A 75 -7.57 6.92 -13.58
N SER A 76 -6.35 7.07 -13.07
CA SER A 76 -5.75 8.37 -12.78
C SER A 76 -4.24 8.35 -12.98
N GLU A 77 -3.63 9.53 -13.11
CA GLU A 77 -2.19 9.70 -12.95
C GLU A 77 -1.91 9.76 -11.44
N TRP A 78 -1.01 8.91 -10.99
CA TRP A 78 -0.56 8.81 -9.61
C TRP A 78 0.88 9.31 -9.53
N THR A 79 1.16 10.21 -8.61
CA THR A 79 2.50 10.68 -8.32
C THR A 79 2.93 10.17 -6.96
N GLY A 80 4.17 9.73 -6.85
CA GLY A 80 4.72 9.22 -5.60
C GLY A 80 6.17 8.76 -5.74
N VAL A 81 6.59 7.90 -4.83
CA VAL A 81 7.92 7.31 -4.81
C VAL A 81 7.83 5.80 -4.97
N LEU A 82 8.83 5.19 -5.58
CA LEU A 82 8.88 3.74 -5.70
C LEU A 82 8.99 3.10 -4.31
N LEU A 83 8.14 2.14 -4.04
CA LEU A 83 8.19 1.38 -2.79
C LEU A 83 9.55 0.72 -2.60
N ARG A 84 10.14 0.19 -3.68
CA ARG A 84 11.48 -0.38 -3.70
C ARG A 84 12.52 0.55 -3.08
N ASP A 85 12.54 1.83 -3.48
CA ASP A 85 13.54 2.80 -3.02
C ASP A 85 13.38 3.10 -1.52
N VAL A 86 12.15 3.16 -1.05
CA VAL A 86 11.84 3.35 0.37
C VAL A 86 12.25 2.14 1.20
N LEU A 87 12.00 0.93 0.71
CA LEU A 87 12.43 -0.32 1.37
C LEU A 87 13.96 -0.43 1.42
N GLU A 88 14.64 -0.09 0.33
CA GLU A 88 16.10 -0.07 0.28
C GLU A 88 16.68 0.92 1.29
N ASN A 89 16.14 2.13 1.35
CA ASN A 89 16.53 3.14 2.34
C ASN A 89 16.25 2.68 3.78
N ALA A 90 15.17 1.93 3.99
CA ALA A 90 14.89 1.29 5.27
C ALA A 90 15.81 0.09 5.56
N GLY A 91 16.68 -0.30 4.60
CA GLY A 91 17.71 -1.32 4.74
C GLY A 91 17.29 -2.73 4.38
N VAL A 92 16.26 -2.87 3.58
CA VAL A 92 15.92 -4.14 2.95
C VAL A 92 16.88 -4.40 1.79
N ASN A 93 17.37 -5.63 1.65
CA ASN A 93 18.10 -6.04 0.46
C ASN A 93 17.12 -6.25 -0.71
N VAL A 94 16.89 -5.20 -1.48
CA VAL A 94 15.89 -5.19 -2.57
C VAL A 94 16.31 -6.03 -3.80
N ASN A 95 17.56 -6.47 -3.86
CA ASN A 95 18.01 -7.36 -4.93
C ASN A 95 17.81 -8.84 -4.59
N ASP A 96 17.69 -9.16 -3.31
CA ASP A 96 17.41 -10.50 -2.81
C ASP A 96 16.69 -10.41 -1.44
N PRO A 97 15.41 -10.05 -1.41
CA PRO A 97 14.65 -9.93 -0.17
C PRO A 97 14.49 -11.27 0.54
N GLU A 98 14.46 -12.37 -0.20
CA GLU A 98 14.32 -13.72 0.36
C GLU A 98 15.53 -14.11 1.21
N SER A 99 16.73 -13.64 0.86
CA SER A 99 17.95 -13.88 1.67
C SER A 99 17.84 -13.29 3.08
N SER A 100 16.99 -12.28 3.25
CA SER A 100 16.67 -11.65 4.53
C SER A 100 15.48 -12.30 5.24
N GLY A 101 14.88 -13.34 4.64
CA GLY A 101 13.68 -14.00 5.16
C GLY A 101 12.40 -13.21 4.97
N ILE A 102 12.39 -12.22 4.06
CA ILE A 102 11.22 -11.40 3.78
C ILE A 102 10.46 -12.00 2.60
N GLU A 103 9.31 -12.59 2.88
CA GLU A 103 8.44 -13.20 1.86
C GLU A 103 7.37 -12.24 1.35
N HIS A 104 6.88 -11.34 2.22
CA HIS A 104 5.81 -10.40 1.90
C HIS A 104 6.09 -9.01 2.46
N VAL A 105 5.54 -8.00 1.78
CA VAL A 105 5.38 -6.64 2.31
C VAL A 105 3.92 -6.45 2.67
N GLN A 106 3.67 -6.18 3.95
CA GLN A 106 2.33 -5.93 4.47
C GLN A 106 2.09 -4.42 4.56
N PHE A 107 0.89 -4.01 4.19
CA PHE A 107 0.42 -2.63 4.31
C PHE A 107 -0.69 -2.59 5.35
N GLU A 108 -0.64 -1.58 6.19
CA GLU A 108 -1.71 -1.25 7.14
C GLU A 108 -2.05 0.23 7.00
N GLY A 109 -3.32 0.51 6.74
CA GLY A 109 -3.85 1.85 6.59
C GLY A 109 -4.30 2.45 7.92
N LEU A 110 -4.50 3.77 7.92
CA LEU A 110 -5.18 4.46 9.03
C LEU A 110 -6.67 4.14 9.08
N ASP A 111 -7.23 3.67 7.95
CA ASP A 111 -8.61 3.20 7.89
C ASP A 111 -8.77 1.97 8.77
N ARG A 112 -9.83 1.97 9.56
CA ARG A 112 -10.15 0.83 10.41
C ARG A 112 -11.63 0.66 10.58
N ASP A 113 -12.06 -0.57 10.75
CA ASP A 113 -13.39 -0.88 11.28
C ASP A 113 -13.35 -0.95 12.82
N LEU A 114 -14.39 -1.53 13.43
CA LEU A 114 -14.45 -1.67 14.89
C LEU A 114 -13.42 -2.63 15.46
N THR A 115 -12.80 -3.47 14.65
CA THR A 115 -11.95 -4.59 15.10
C THR A 115 -10.55 -4.55 14.54
N THR A 116 -10.38 -4.15 13.26
CA THR A 116 -9.10 -4.23 12.55
C THR A 116 -8.81 -2.99 11.72
N CYS A 117 -7.53 -2.72 11.48
CA CYS A 117 -7.10 -1.78 10.45
C CYS A 117 -7.30 -2.39 9.07
N TYR A 118 -7.56 -1.55 8.06
CA TYR A 118 -7.55 -1.98 6.67
C TYR A 118 -6.11 -2.35 6.28
N GLY A 119 -5.93 -3.52 5.72
CA GLY A 119 -4.61 -3.99 5.36
C GLY A 119 -4.63 -4.99 4.20
N SER A 120 -3.47 -5.15 3.60
CA SER A 120 -3.22 -6.13 2.55
C SER A 120 -1.73 -6.42 2.47
N SER A 121 -1.35 -7.47 1.77
CA SER A 121 0.06 -7.79 1.52
C SER A 121 0.28 -8.14 0.06
N ILE A 122 1.52 -7.92 -0.39
CA ILE A 122 2.00 -8.38 -1.70
C ILE A 122 3.31 -9.16 -1.50
N PRO A 123 3.64 -10.12 -2.39
CA PRO A 123 4.92 -10.81 -2.36
C PRO A 123 6.10 -9.82 -2.39
N ALA A 124 7.14 -10.07 -1.61
CA ALA A 124 8.31 -9.19 -1.54
C ALA A 124 8.97 -8.99 -2.91
N GLY A 125 9.08 -10.06 -3.72
CA GLY A 125 9.60 -9.96 -5.08
C GLY A 125 8.82 -9.00 -5.97
N MET A 126 7.49 -8.92 -5.81
CA MET A 126 6.67 -7.93 -6.52
C MET A 126 6.90 -6.51 -5.99
N ALA A 127 7.02 -6.36 -4.68
CA ALA A 127 7.23 -5.05 -4.04
C ALA A 127 8.54 -4.37 -4.45
N VAL A 128 9.57 -5.18 -4.76
CA VAL A 128 10.91 -4.68 -5.11
C VAL A 128 11.25 -4.83 -6.60
N ASP A 129 10.34 -5.33 -7.43
CA ASP A 129 10.57 -5.47 -8.87
C ASP A 129 10.86 -4.09 -9.48
N PRO A 130 12.03 -3.87 -10.10
CA PRO A 130 12.37 -2.60 -10.74
C PRO A 130 11.47 -2.25 -11.93
N LYS A 131 10.70 -3.21 -12.44
CA LYS A 131 9.73 -3.05 -13.54
C LYS A 131 8.29 -3.02 -13.04
N GLY A 132 8.08 -3.21 -11.74
CA GLY A 132 6.76 -3.41 -11.16
C GLY A 132 5.97 -2.13 -10.88
N ASP A 133 6.62 -0.96 -10.90
CA ASP A 133 6.00 0.36 -10.67
C ASP A 133 5.11 0.45 -9.42
N VAL A 134 5.50 -0.25 -8.35
CA VAL A 134 4.76 -0.17 -7.08
C VAL A 134 5.07 1.15 -6.40
N LEU A 135 4.06 2.02 -6.29
CA LEU A 135 4.20 3.38 -5.76
C LEU A 135 3.60 3.50 -4.36
N LEU A 136 4.28 4.30 -3.54
CA LEU A 136 3.68 5.03 -2.43
C LEU A 136 3.24 6.39 -2.98
N ALA A 137 1.97 6.51 -3.34
CA ALA A 137 1.39 7.69 -3.98
C ALA A 137 0.87 8.70 -2.95
N PHE A 138 1.01 10.01 -3.23
CA PHE A 138 0.55 11.12 -2.38
C PHE A 138 0.22 12.37 -3.18
#